data_209aa2efc086432f2445065ab515fbb5
#
_entry.id   209aa2efc086432f2445065ab515fbb5
#
_cell.length_a   1.000
_cell.length_b   1.000
_cell.length_c   1.000
_cell.angle_alpha   90.00
_cell.angle_beta   90.00
_cell.angle_gamma   90.00
#
_symmetry.space_group_name_H-M   'P 1'
#
loop_
_entity.id
_entity.type
_entity.pdbx_description
1 polymer ?
#
loop_
_entity_poly.entity_id
_entity_poly.type
_entity_poly.pdbx_seq_one_letter_code
_entity_poly.pdbx_strand_id
1 'polypeptide(L)'
;MRTLLGVLMVAIVSGDNEVTINGTLEGSVLLPCNCSGRNLEEEFRWQIDEPKMNEVFSHNMSTSRFNGSYKDRAKIFVAENSSDCSLLLTKITADDQGKYKCSYDYGGQYQRFFINLNIFANYTVCQNSSENGAINTYHCHVEGRYQEAEIQWYLEGNVLTNSSKTEITHTDPVGAPNGLYSFDSQLKTEHNWTSKPECDVTAKVISPFISNNCERQTDPPSKIIAQPKYIMRYSFKIIPIVLVLGLSLFLCHRWKISR
;
A
#
# COMPACT_ATOMS: atom_id res chain seq x y z
N MET A 1 -21.00 -7.07 14.81
CA MET A 1 -20.94 -6.75 13.38
C MET A 1 -19.52 -6.27 13.06
N ARG A 2 -18.73 -7.10 12.42
CA ARG A 2 -17.36 -6.73 12.01
C ARG A 2 -17.44 -6.21 10.60
N THR A 3 -17.16 -4.93 10.43
CA THR A 3 -17.02 -4.29 9.13
C THR A 3 -15.73 -4.78 8.46
N LEU A 4 -15.88 -5.66 7.46
CA LEU A 4 -14.81 -5.96 6.51
C LEU A 4 -14.57 -4.70 5.67
N LEU A 5 -13.46 -4.00 5.90
CA LEU A 5 -12.95 -3.03 4.94
C LEU A 5 -12.52 -3.80 3.69
N GLY A 6 -13.28 -3.65 2.61
CA GLY A 6 -12.94 -4.20 1.31
C GLY A 6 -11.71 -3.47 0.77
N VAL A 7 -10.57 -4.17 0.73
CA VAL A 7 -9.40 -3.74 -0.03
C VAL A 7 -9.70 -3.98 -1.50
N LEU A 8 -9.84 -2.89 -2.27
CA LEU A 8 -10.00 -2.97 -3.73
C LEU A 8 -8.64 -3.32 -4.34
N MET A 9 -8.44 -4.60 -4.66
CA MET A 9 -7.24 -5.06 -5.36
C MET A 9 -7.39 -4.80 -6.86
N VAL A 10 -6.56 -3.95 -7.44
CA VAL A 10 -6.39 -3.82 -8.89
C VAL A 10 -5.25 -4.74 -9.30
N ALA A 11 -5.56 -5.88 -9.91
CA ALA A 11 -4.57 -6.76 -10.51
C ALA A 11 -4.32 -6.31 -11.96
N ILE A 12 -3.09 -5.94 -12.28
CA ILE A 12 -2.64 -5.72 -13.66
C ILE A 12 -2.01 -7.02 -14.12
N VAL A 13 -2.65 -7.72 -15.06
CA VAL A 13 -2.13 -8.96 -15.66
C VAL A 13 -1.12 -8.59 -16.74
N SER A 14 0.14 -8.82 -16.50
CA SER A 14 1.20 -8.81 -17.50
C SER A 14 1.38 -10.22 -18.09
N GLY A 15 1.78 -10.33 -19.35
CA GLY A 15 1.66 -11.54 -20.20
C GLY A 15 2.34 -12.84 -19.78
N ASP A 16 2.96 -12.92 -18.57
CA ASP A 16 3.60 -14.12 -18.02
C ASP A 16 3.00 -14.48 -16.66
N ASN A 17 1.71 -14.73 -16.53
CA ASN A 17 1.06 -15.19 -15.27
C ASN A 17 1.59 -14.56 -13.95
N GLU A 18 2.20 -13.39 -14.03
CA GLU A 18 2.79 -12.67 -12.90
C GLU A 18 1.82 -11.58 -12.44
N VAL A 19 1.39 -11.65 -11.19
CA VAL A 19 0.45 -10.70 -10.60
C VAL A 19 1.23 -9.72 -9.72
N THR A 20 0.99 -8.43 -9.89
CA THR A 20 1.52 -7.40 -8.97
C THR A 20 0.46 -7.00 -7.96
N ILE A 21 0.82 -7.03 -6.68
CA ILE A 21 -0.03 -6.63 -5.56
C ILE A 21 0.67 -5.53 -4.78
N ASN A 22 -0.11 -4.53 -4.39
CA ASN A 22 0.38 -3.41 -3.60
C ASN A 22 -0.04 -3.57 -2.14
N GLY A 23 0.92 -3.45 -1.24
CA GLY A 23 0.73 -3.41 0.20
C GLY A 23 1.17 -2.08 0.80
N THR A 24 0.54 -1.67 1.89
CA THR A 24 0.98 -0.49 2.65
C THR A 24 1.80 -0.94 3.85
N LEU A 25 2.89 -0.24 4.13
CA LEU A 25 3.72 -0.47 5.31
C LEU A 25 2.86 -0.54 6.58
N GLU A 26 3.14 -1.48 7.49
CA GLU A 26 2.37 -1.80 8.70
C GLU A 26 0.94 -2.33 8.45
N GLY A 27 0.49 -2.37 7.20
CA GLY A 27 -0.80 -2.89 6.79
C GLY A 27 -0.88 -4.41 6.70
N SER A 28 -1.87 -4.87 5.93
CA SER A 28 -2.07 -6.30 5.64
C SER A 28 -2.31 -6.48 4.15
N VAL A 29 -1.82 -7.58 3.59
CA VAL A 29 -2.00 -7.94 2.18
C VAL A 29 -2.32 -9.42 2.05
N LEU A 30 -3.23 -9.75 1.13
CA LEU A 30 -3.52 -11.12 0.73
C LEU A 30 -2.81 -11.41 -0.59
N LEU A 31 -1.95 -12.42 -0.58
CA LEU A 31 -1.30 -12.97 -1.77
C LEU A 31 -2.09 -14.22 -2.21
N PRO A 32 -2.87 -14.15 -3.31
CA PRO A 32 -3.77 -15.22 -3.71
C PRO A 32 -3.01 -16.41 -4.29
N CYS A 33 -3.42 -17.62 -3.94
CA CYS A 33 -2.96 -18.85 -4.55
C CYS A 33 -4.09 -19.89 -4.53
N ASN A 34 -4.73 -20.09 -5.68
CA ASN A 34 -5.69 -21.18 -5.85
C ASN A 34 -4.94 -22.49 -6.11
N CYS A 35 -5.05 -23.43 -5.19
CA CYS A 35 -4.41 -24.75 -5.28
C CYS A 35 -5.43 -25.90 -5.39
N SER A 36 -6.55 -25.65 -6.07
CA SER A 36 -7.58 -26.67 -6.30
C SER A 36 -7.00 -27.92 -6.97
N GLY A 37 -7.31 -29.09 -6.40
CA GLY A 37 -6.83 -30.38 -6.91
C GLY A 37 -5.36 -30.68 -6.60
N ARG A 38 -4.71 -29.89 -5.72
CA ARG A 38 -3.35 -30.21 -5.27
C ARG A 38 -3.30 -31.59 -4.61
N ASN A 39 -2.18 -32.25 -4.74
CA ASN A 39 -1.90 -33.50 -4.01
C ASN A 39 -1.71 -33.18 -2.52
N LEU A 40 -2.58 -33.73 -1.65
CA LEU A 40 -2.55 -33.47 -0.21
C LEU A 40 -1.40 -34.22 0.51
N GLU A 41 -0.81 -35.21 -0.14
CA GLU A 41 0.32 -35.95 0.38
C GLU A 41 1.67 -35.29 0.07
N GLU A 42 1.67 -34.34 -0.89
CA GLU A 42 2.86 -33.63 -1.31
C GLU A 42 2.97 -32.26 -0.63
N GLU A 43 4.19 -31.74 -0.61
CA GLU A 43 4.50 -30.47 0.02
C GLU A 43 3.90 -29.29 -0.78
N PHE A 44 3.29 -28.37 -0.05
CA PHE A 44 2.90 -27.06 -0.52
C PHE A 44 3.71 -25.99 0.21
N ARG A 45 4.22 -24.98 -0.51
CA ARG A 45 5.05 -23.93 0.10
C ARG A 45 4.87 -22.55 -0.49
N TRP A 46 5.14 -21.55 0.35
CA TRP A 46 5.36 -20.18 -0.01
C TRP A 46 6.82 -19.78 0.21
N GLN A 47 7.40 -19.09 -0.76
CA GLN A 47 8.78 -18.58 -0.71
C GLN A 47 8.83 -17.16 -1.25
N ILE A 48 9.76 -16.33 -0.73
CA ILE A 48 10.28 -15.19 -1.47
C ILE A 48 11.31 -15.76 -2.45
N ASP A 49 11.17 -15.40 -3.72
CA ASP A 49 12.07 -15.85 -4.79
C ASP A 49 13.15 -14.80 -5.04
N GLU A 50 12.77 -13.51 -4.99
CA GLU A 50 13.66 -12.35 -5.14
C GLU A 50 13.32 -11.29 -4.10
N PRO A 51 14.30 -10.47 -3.62
CA PRO A 51 15.72 -10.40 -4.02
C PRO A 51 16.59 -11.53 -3.47
N LYS A 52 16.14 -12.23 -2.44
CA LYS A 52 16.87 -13.35 -1.82
C LYS A 52 15.89 -14.46 -1.46
N MET A 53 16.12 -15.64 -1.98
CA MET A 53 15.27 -16.80 -1.71
C MET A 53 15.18 -17.07 -0.20
N ASN A 54 13.95 -17.07 0.32
CA ASN A 54 13.63 -17.35 1.71
C ASN A 54 12.29 -18.07 1.82
N GLU A 55 12.24 -19.14 2.60
CA GLU A 55 10.98 -19.83 2.87
C GLU A 55 10.11 -19.01 3.80
N VAL A 56 8.85 -18.82 3.46
CA VAL A 56 7.83 -18.15 4.26
C VAL A 56 7.00 -19.17 5.03
N PHE A 57 6.56 -20.20 4.31
CA PHE A 57 5.67 -21.25 4.83
C PHE A 57 5.87 -22.56 4.10
N SER A 58 5.80 -23.66 4.82
CA SER A 58 5.71 -25.01 4.26
C SER A 58 4.65 -25.83 4.98
N HIS A 59 3.95 -26.67 4.21
CA HIS A 59 2.95 -27.62 4.71
C HIS A 59 3.20 -28.98 4.06
N ASN A 60 3.38 -30.00 4.88
CA ASN A 60 3.60 -31.37 4.46
C ASN A 60 2.71 -32.28 5.30
N MET A 61 1.83 -33.08 4.65
CA MET A 61 0.91 -34.05 5.24
C MET A 61 0.21 -33.56 6.55
N SER A 62 0.93 -33.57 7.68
CA SER A 62 0.40 -33.27 9.00
C SER A 62 1.05 -32.07 9.69
N THR A 63 2.06 -31.46 9.09
CA THR A 63 2.83 -30.36 9.69
C THR A 63 2.76 -29.10 8.86
N SER A 64 2.42 -28.00 9.53
CA SER A 64 2.45 -26.64 8.96
C SER A 64 3.49 -25.82 9.71
N ARG A 65 4.38 -25.15 8.98
CA ARG A 65 5.43 -24.34 9.59
C ARG A 65 5.57 -23.00 8.89
N PHE A 66 5.50 -21.93 9.66
CA PHE A 66 5.97 -20.62 9.24
C PHE A 66 7.43 -20.42 9.63
N ASN A 67 8.20 -19.81 8.75
CA ASN A 67 9.62 -19.54 9.00
C ASN A 67 9.79 -18.19 9.70
N GLY A 68 10.68 -18.14 10.70
CA GLY A 68 11.20 -16.93 11.34
C GLY A 68 10.17 -15.87 11.65
N SER A 69 10.35 -14.69 11.04
CA SER A 69 9.55 -13.49 11.26
C SER A 69 8.08 -13.58 10.79
N TYR A 70 7.69 -14.65 10.08
CA TYR A 70 6.33 -14.81 9.54
C TYR A 70 5.37 -15.47 10.52
N LYS A 71 5.87 -16.17 11.55
CA LYS A 71 5.09 -17.01 12.46
C LYS A 71 3.88 -16.30 13.07
N ASP A 72 4.06 -15.04 13.53
CA ASP A 72 3.02 -14.30 14.28
C ASP A 72 2.28 -13.27 13.42
N ARG A 73 2.60 -13.17 12.11
CA ARG A 73 2.03 -12.17 11.23
C ARG A 73 1.59 -12.73 9.87
N ALA A 74 1.66 -14.03 9.68
CA ALA A 74 1.19 -14.70 8.47
C ALA A 74 0.11 -15.72 8.78
N LYS A 75 -0.84 -15.89 7.84
CA LYS A 75 -1.92 -16.90 7.91
C LYS A 75 -2.11 -17.52 6.54
N ILE A 76 -2.38 -18.84 6.54
CA ILE A 76 -2.79 -19.63 5.37
C ILE A 76 -4.21 -20.13 5.61
N PHE A 77 -5.01 -20.21 4.55
CA PHE A 77 -6.43 -20.58 4.61
C PHE A 77 -6.71 -22.07 4.30
N VAL A 78 -5.70 -22.85 4.03
CA VAL A 78 -5.82 -24.26 3.65
C VAL A 78 -6.59 -25.12 4.67
N ALA A 79 -6.59 -24.71 5.93
CA ALA A 79 -7.33 -25.42 6.99
C ALA A 79 -8.85 -25.18 6.90
N GLU A 80 -9.26 -23.97 6.46
CA GLU A 80 -10.67 -23.61 6.26
C GLU A 80 -11.17 -24.04 4.88
N ASN A 81 -10.31 -24.00 3.87
CA ASN A 81 -10.58 -24.42 2.52
C ASN A 81 -9.34 -25.06 1.89
N SER A 82 -9.35 -26.37 1.65
CA SER A 82 -8.21 -27.11 1.12
C SER A 82 -7.74 -26.67 -0.28
N SER A 83 -8.58 -25.92 -1.00
CA SER A 83 -8.27 -25.35 -2.31
C SER A 83 -7.72 -23.92 -2.24
N ASP A 84 -7.69 -23.31 -1.06
CA ASP A 84 -7.21 -21.95 -0.85
C ASP A 84 -5.85 -21.97 -0.14
N CYS A 85 -4.80 -21.84 -0.94
CA CYS A 85 -3.42 -21.74 -0.49
C CYS A 85 -2.94 -20.29 -0.35
N SER A 86 -3.84 -19.32 -0.36
CA SER A 86 -3.49 -17.89 -0.24
C SER A 86 -2.78 -17.58 1.06
N LEU A 87 -1.84 -16.63 0.98
CA LEU A 87 -1.04 -16.16 2.12
C LEU A 87 -1.52 -14.76 2.52
N LEU A 88 -2.01 -14.61 3.74
CA LEU A 88 -2.26 -13.32 4.36
C LEU A 88 -1.04 -12.89 5.16
N LEU A 89 -0.44 -11.76 4.80
CA LEU A 89 0.59 -11.09 5.59
C LEU A 89 -0.02 -9.89 6.31
N THR A 90 0.34 -9.73 7.58
CA THR A 90 -0.05 -8.59 8.43
C THR A 90 1.20 -7.90 8.97
N LYS A 91 1.08 -6.65 9.42
CA LYS A 91 2.22 -5.86 9.92
C LYS A 91 3.38 -5.87 8.91
N ILE A 92 3.06 -5.50 7.67
CA ILE A 92 3.99 -5.51 6.54
C ILE A 92 5.18 -4.60 6.85
N THR A 93 6.38 -5.10 6.58
CA THR A 93 7.65 -4.38 6.70
C THR A 93 8.27 -4.16 5.32
N ALA A 94 9.26 -3.28 5.21
CA ALA A 94 10.00 -3.07 3.96
C ALA A 94 10.67 -4.35 3.44
N ASP A 95 11.11 -5.23 4.34
CA ASP A 95 11.75 -6.52 4.00
C ASP A 95 10.78 -7.54 3.37
N ASP A 96 9.48 -7.26 3.42
CA ASP A 96 8.49 -8.10 2.75
C ASP A 96 8.34 -7.78 1.26
N GLN A 97 8.93 -6.69 0.78
CA GLN A 97 8.91 -6.38 -0.64
C GLN A 97 9.66 -7.41 -1.45
N GLY A 98 9.06 -7.86 -2.56
CA GLY A 98 9.73 -8.80 -3.43
C GLY A 98 8.80 -9.71 -4.21
N LYS A 99 9.40 -10.67 -4.90
CA LYS A 99 8.72 -11.67 -5.71
C LYS A 99 8.44 -12.92 -4.87
N TYR A 100 7.17 -13.19 -4.66
CA TYR A 100 6.69 -14.37 -3.96
C TYR A 100 6.35 -15.48 -4.92
N LYS A 101 6.56 -16.72 -4.48
CA LYS A 101 6.23 -17.94 -5.20
C LYS A 101 5.39 -18.87 -4.33
N CYS A 102 4.19 -19.17 -4.78
CA CYS A 102 3.37 -20.27 -4.28
C CYS A 102 3.64 -21.52 -5.13
N SER A 103 3.94 -22.65 -4.52
CA SER A 103 4.22 -23.89 -5.24
C SER A 103 3.56 -25.10 -4.58
N TYR A 104 2.96 -25.97 -5.41
CA TYR A 104 2.29 -27.21 -4.97
C TYR A 104 2.33 -28.26 -6.09
N ASP A 105 2.17 -29.53 -5.73
CA ASP A 105 2.01 -30.62 -6.70
C ASP A 105 0.57 -30.73 -7.19
N TYR A 106 0.41 -30.90 -8.51
CA TYR A 106 -0.85 -31.23 -9.17
C TYR A 106 -0.61 -32.35 -10.19
N GLY A 107 -1.09 -33.57 -9.88
CA GLY A 107 -0.98 -34.71 -10.78
C GLY A 107 0.47 -35.16 -11.06
N GLY A 108 1.38 -35.00 -10.09
CA GLY A 108 2.80 -35.36 -10.22
C GLY A 108 3.64 -34.25 -10.90
N GLN A 109 3.10 -33.07 -11.07
CA GLN A 109 3.81 -31.89 -11.60
C GLN A 109 3.70 -30.71 -10.67
N TYR A 110 4.81 -30.03 -10.37
CA TYR A 110 4.81 -28.82 -9.58
C TYR A 110 4.26 -27.62 -10.35
N GLN A 111 3.16 -27.07 -9.84
CA GLN A 111 2.61 -25.79 -10.27
C GLN A 111 3.29 -24.65 -9.50
N ARG A 112 3.46 -23.51 -10.14
CA ARG A 112 4.12 -22.33 -9.57
C ARG A 112 3.35 -21.06 -9.97
N PHE A 113 3.04 -20.23 -8.98
CA PHE A 113 2.42 -18.92 -9.19
C PHE A 113 3.34 -17.85 -8.61
N PHE A 114 3.57 -16.80 -9.37
CA PHE A 114 4.44 -15.70 -8.97
C PHE A 114 3.64 -14.44 -8.71
N ILE A 115 3.99 -13.75 -7.63
CA ILE A 115 3.34 -12.52 -7.20
C ILE A 115 4.43 -11.53 -6.81
N ASN A 116 4.42 -10.35 -7.44
CA ASN A 116 5.25 -9.23 -7.03
C ASN A 116 4.52 -8.43 -5.96
N LEU A 117 5.05 -8.40 -4.76
CA LEU A 117 4.57 -7.52 -3.69
C LEU A 117 5.36 -6.22 -3.71
N ASN A 118 4.68 -5.12 -4.05
CA ASN A 118 5.20 -3.77 -3.92
C ASN A 118 4.70 -3.14 -2.62
N ILE A 119 5.59 -2.54 -1.86
CA ILE A 119 5.25 -1.90 -0.59
C ILE A 119 5.34 -0.39 -0.73
N PHE A 120 4.32 0.28 -0.20
CA PHE A 120 4.22 1.73 -0.16
C PHE A 120 4.27 2.23 1.28
N ALA A 121 5.00 3.31 1.52
CA ALA A 121 4.90 4.09 2.74
C ALA A 121 4.21 5.42 2.45
N ASN A 122 3.30 5.81 3.34
CA ASN A 122 2.63 7.10 3.26
C ASN A 122 3.52 8.19 3.84
N TYR A 123 3.63 9.30 3.11
CA TYR A 123 4.30 10.52 3.54
C TYR A 123 3.39 11.72 3.36
N THR A 124 3.48 12.65 4.30
CA THR A 124 2.94 14.01 4.16
C THR A 124 4.10 14.94 3.86
N VAL A 125 4.04 15.65 2.75
CA VAL A 125 5.07 16.60 2.31
C VAL A 125 4.51 18.01 2.34
N CYS A 126 5.13 18.89 3.13
CA CYS A 126 4.71 20.28 3.31
C CYS A 126 5.83 21.21 2.92
N GLN A 127 5.57 22.05 1.93
CA GLN A 127 6.53 23.04 1.46
C GLN A 127 6.05 24.46 1.74
N ASN A 128 6.98 25.31 2.18
CA ASN A 128 6.78 26.76 2.28
C ASN A 128 8.00 27.52 1.73
N SER A 129 7.86 28.82 1.51
CA SER A 129 8.94 29.67 1.03
C SER A 129 8.94 31.02 1.73
N SER A 130 10.13 31.58 1.89
CA SER A 130 10.34 32.94 2.40
C SER A 130 11.39 33.64 1.53
N GLU A 131 11.18 34.94 1.30
CA GLU A 131 12.08 35.80 0.55
C GLU A 131 12.75 36.80 1.52
N ASN A 132 14.08 36.79 1.57
CA ASN A 132 14.87 37.72 2.38
C ASN A 132 15.90 38.40 1.49
N GLY A 133 15.51 39.55 0.90
CA GLY A 133 16.37 40.33 0.03
C GLY A 133 16.73 39.58 -1.27
N ALA A 134 18.02 39.30 -1.47
CA ALA A 134 18.52 38.62 -2.67
C ALA A 134 18.50 37.09 -2.56
N ILE A 135 18.13 36.54 -1.40
CA ILE A 135 18.14 35.08 -1.15
C ILE A 135 16.71 34.57 -0.98
N ASN A 136 16.34 33.63 -1.84
CA ASN A 136 15.10 32.87 -1.73
C ASN A 136 15.37 31.61 -0.89
N THR A 137 14.50 31.35 0.09
CA THR A 137 14.59 30.17 0.97
C THR A 137 13.31 29.37 0.87
N TYR A 138 13.48 28.08 0.59
CA TYR A 138 12.39 27.09 0.53
C TYR A 138 12.60 26.05 1.63
N HIS A 139 11.53 25.71 2.34
CA HIS A 139 11.52 24.71 3.38
C HIS A 139 10.60 23.57 2.97
N CYS A 140 11.06 22.35 3.16
CA CYS A 140 10.33 21.13 2.96
C CYS A 140 10.30 20.35 4.27
N HIS A 141 9.11 20.12 4.80
CA HIS A 141 8.88 19.29 5.97
C HIS A 141 8.18 18.01 5.56
N VAL A 142 8.69 16.87 6.02
CA VAL A 142 8.17 15.55 5.68
C VAL A 142 7.88 14.76 6.93
N GLU A 143 6.70 14.16 6.98
CA GLU A 143 6.33 13.16 7.99
C GLU A 143 5.92 11.85 7.32
N GLY A 144 6.40 10.71 7.83
CA GLY A 144 6.07 9.39 7.30
C GLY A 144 6.43 8.25 8.24
N ARG A 145 6.02 7.03 7.92
CA ARG A 145 6.25 5.84 8.76
C ARG A 145 7.53 5.09 8.45
N TYR A 146 8.27 5.47 7.42
CA TYR A 146 9.52 4.82 7.03
C TYR A 146 10.66 5.82 7.06
N GLN A 147 11.71 5.50 7.84
CA GLN A 147 12.81 6.41 8.09
C GLN A 147 13.87 6.46 6.98
N GLU A 148 13.97 5.39 6.16
CA GLU A 148 14.99 5.30 5.11
C GLU A 148 14.50 5.99 3.82
N ALA A 149 14.15 7.26 3.96
CA ALA A 149 13.72 8.13 2.89
C ALA A 149 14.54 9.43 2.90
N GLU A 150 14.63 10.07 1.76
CA GLU A 150 15.39 11.30 1.53
C GLU A 150 14.52 12.34 0.83
N ILE A 151 14.67 13.62 1.18
CA ILE A 151 14.04 14.72 0.46
C ILE A 151 14.93 15.08 -0.73
N GLN A 152 14.31 15.19 -1.91
CA GLN A 152 14.96 15.63 -3.12
C GLN A 152 14.27 16.88 -3.67
N TRP A 153 15.07 17.87 -4.12
CA TRP A 153 14.58 19.09 -4.71
C TRP A 153 14.63 19.05 -6.23
N TYR A 154 13.57 19.55 -6.85
CA TYR A 154 13.43 19.61 -8.32
C TYR A 154 13.09 21.02 -8.77
N LEU A 155 13.56 21.38 -9.95
CA LEU A 155 13.14 22.55 -10.68
C LEU A 155 12.80 22.12 -12.12
N GLU A 156 11.54 22.29 -12.52
CA GLU A 156 11.04 21.88 -13.83
C GLU A 156 11.42 20.43 -14.20
N GLY A 157 11.29 19.53 -13.20
CA GLY A 157 11.60 18.10 -13.35
C GLY A 157 13.09 17.72 -13.28
N ASN A 158 13.99 18.71 -13.16
CA ASN A 158 15.42 18.45 -13.01
C ASN A 158 15.82 18.49 -11.54
N VAL A 159 16.62 17.51 -11.11
CA VAL A 159 17.16 17.43 -9.76
C VAL A 159 18.07 18.63 -9.46
N LEU A 160 17.82 19.31 -8.35
CA LEU A 160 18.69 20.37 -7.85
C LEU A 160 19.77 19.78 -6.97
N THR A 161 20.97 20.31 -7.09
CA THR A 161 22.14 19.97 -6.29
C THR A 161 22.82 21.24 -5.79
N ASN A 162 23.68 21.08 -4.76
CA ASN A 162 24.49 22.17 -4.25
C ASN A 162 25.37 22.80 -5.36
N SER A 163 25.44 24.12 -5.36
CA SER A 163 26.26 24.91 -6.27
C SER A 163 26.77 26.17 -5.57
N SER A 164 27.53 27.01 -6.29
CA SER A 164 28.01 28.30 -5.73
C SER A 164 26.90 29.28 -5.34
N LYS A 165 25.66 29.08 -5.89
CA LYS A 165 24.50 29.94 -5.66
C LYS A 165 23.30 29.20 -5.07
N THR A 166 23.44 27.93 -4.80
CA THR A 166 22.35 27.09 -4.26
C THR A 166 22.91 26.19 -3.16
N GLU A 167 22.36 26.32 -1.96
CA GLU A 167 22.69 25.50 -0.80
C GLU A 167 21.47 24.68 -0.40
N ILE A 168 21.65 23.34 -0.30
CA ILE A 168 20.62 22.42 0.18
C ILE A 168 21.15 21.75 1.45
N THR A 169 20.37 21.84 2.51
CA THR A 169 20.64 21.21 3.80
C THR A 169 19.50 20.29 4.19
N HIS A 170 19.83 19.17 4.82
CA HIS A 170 18.86 18.17 5.30
C HIS A 170 19.08 17.91 6.79
N THR A 171 17.98 17.58 7.49
CA THR A 171 18.06 17.04 8.85
C THR A 171 17.91 15.52 8.79
N ASP A 172 18.49 14.84 9.78
CA ASP A 172 18.25 13.40 9.94
C ASP A 172 16.81 13.15 10.40
N PRO A 173 16.21 12.00 10.04
CA PRO A 173 14.89 11.62 10.50
C PRO A 173 14.80 11.49 12.01
N VAL A 174 13.83 12.16 12.63
CA VAL A 174 13.55 12.10 14.06
C VAL A 174 12.26 11.33 14.30
N GLY A 175 12.35 10.23 15.05
CA GLY A 175 11.19 9.42 15.41
C GLY A 175 10.34 10.05 16.51
N ALA A 176 9.02 10.07 16.31
CA ALA A 176 8.03 10.51 17.27
C ALA A 176 7.38 9.30 18.00
N PRO A 177 6.78 9.50 19.20
CA PRO A 177 6.13 8.43 19.96
C PRO A 177 4.94 7.74 19.24
N ASN A 178 4.36 8.40 18.25
CA ASN A 178 3.26 7.87 17.42
C ASN A 178 3.76 6.96 16.27
N GLY A 179 5.08 6.68 16.19
CA GLY A 179 5.69 5.86 15.15
C GLY A 179 5.91 6.58 13.83
N LEU A 180 5.72 7.91 13.78
CA LEU A 180 6.09 8.72 12.63
C LEU A 180 7.53 9.20 12.75
N TYR A 181 8.18 9.37 11.61
CA TYR A 181 9.46 10.04 11.47
C TYR A 181 9.22 11.38 10.80
N SER A 182 9.85 12.43 11.31
CA SER A 182 9.87 13.75 10.68
C SER A 182 11.29 14.11 10.28
N PHE A 183 11.43 14.73 9.13
CA PHE A 183 12.69 15.24 8.61
C PHE A 183 12.44 16.45 7.72
N ASP A 184 13.42 17.35 7.68
CA ASP A 184 13.31 18.63 7.02
C ASP A 184 14.43 18.82 6.00
N SER A 185 14.14 19.62 5.00
CA SER A 185 15.15 20.11 4.07
C SER A 185 14.94 21.60 3.81
N GLN A 186 16.05 22.31 3.71
CA GLN A 186 16.07 23.73 3.35
C GLN A 186 16.89 23.91 2.09
N LEU A 187 16.31 24.62 1.12
CA LEU A 187 16.98 25.07 -0.10
C LEU A 187 17.09 26.59 -0.05
N LYS A 188 18.32 27.13 -0.09
CA LYS A 188 18.62 28.56 -0.23
C LYS A 188 19.22 28.82 -1.58
N THR A 189 18.79 29.88 -2.24
CA THR A 189 19.33 30.23 -3.57
C THR A 189 19.32 31.72 -3.82
N GLU A 190 20.37 32.18 -4.55
CA GLU A 190 20.44 33.53 -5.11
C GLU A 190 19.83 33.63 -6.52
N HIS A 191 19.41 32.48 -7.06
CA HIS A 191 18.75 32.46 -8.38
C HIS A 191 17.32 32.99 -8.27
N ASN A 192 16.96 33.88 -9.20
CA ASN A 192 15.60 34.32 -9.38
C ASN A 192 14.93 33.44 -10.47
N TRP A 193 14.47 32.27 -10.07
CA TRP A 193 13.80 31.35 -10.98
C TRP A 193 12.39 31.82 -11.33
N THR A 194 11.95 31.54 -12.56
CA THR A 194 10.58 31.83 -13.01
C THR A 194 9.56 30.86 -12.47
N SER A 195 9.98 29.64 -12.19
CA SER A 195 9.20 28.57 -11.55
C SER A 195 9.69 28.34 -10.12
N LYS A 196 8.79 27.84 -9.25
CA LYS A 196 9.17 27.47 -7.89
C LYS A 196 9.75 26.06 -7.87
N PRO A 197 10.83 25.83 -7.11
CA PRO A 197 11.30 24.48 -6.87
C PRO A 197 10.27 23.69 -6.08
N GLU A 198 10.24 22.38 -6.31
CA GLU A 198 9.37 21.42 -5.64
C GLU A 198 10.22 20.43 -4.88
N CYS A 199 9.81 20.06 -3.67
CA CYS A 199 10.43 18.97 -2.94
C CYS A 199 9.59 17.72 -3.04
N ASP A 200 10.27 16.58 -3.10
CA ASP A 200 9.69 15.26 -3.17
C ASP A 200 10.44 14.30 -2.24
N VAL A 201 9.81 13.15 -1.94
CA VAL A 201 10.39 12.09 -1.10
C VAL A 201 10.77 10.92 -1.98
N THR A 202 11.98 10.44 -1.80
CA THR A 202 12.47 9.22 -2.43
C THR A 202 12.87 8.19 -1.37
N ALA A 203 12.62 6.92 -1.63
CA ALA A 203 13.05 5.82 -0.77
C ALA A 203 13.68 4.71 -1.61
N LYS A 204 14.69 4.02 -1.04
CA LYS A 204 15.50 3.05 -1.81
C LYS A 204 14.82 1.71 -2.03
N VAL A 205 14.03 1.27 -1.05
CA VAL A 205 13.47 -0.09 -1.01
C VAL A 205 11.98 -0.08 -1.33
N ILE A 206 11.24 0.84 -0.75
CA ILE A 206 9.77 0.91 -0.88
C ILE A 206 9.36 2.16 -1.66
N SER A 207 8.16 2.16 -2.22
CA SER A 207 7.65 3.30 -2.97
C SER A 207 6.99 4.32 -2.03
N PRO A 208 7.29 5.63 -2.12
CA PRO A 208 6.58 6.64 -1.37
C PRO A 208 5.18 6.87 -1.97
N PHE A 209 4.19 7.05 -1.11
CA PHE A 209 2.88 7.57 -1.46
C PHE A 209 2.71 8.93 -0.78
N ILE A 210 2.68 9.99 -1.58
CA ILE A 210 2.76 11.36 -1.08
C ILE A 210 1.38 11.97 -0.99
N SER A 211 1.08 12.60 0.15
CA SER A 211 -0.06 13.47 0.36
C SER A 211 0.41 14.88 0.71
N ASN A 212 -0.26 15.89 0.15
CA ASN A 212 0.03 17.30 0.39
C ASN A 212 -0.95 17.94 1.39
N ASN A 213 -1.56 17.12 2.26
CA ASN A 213 -2.49 17.60 3.29
C ASN A 213 -1.72 18.22 4.45
N CYS A 214 -1.19 19.41 4.22
CA CYS A 214 -0.51 20.22 5.23
C CYS A 214 -1.54 20.93 6.10
N GLU A 215 -2.00 20.29 7.16
CA GLU A 215 -2.71 20.99 8.21
C GLU A 215 -1.71 21.95 8.89
N ARG A 216 -1.96 23.26 8.82
CA ARG A 216 -1.18 24.21 9.63
C ARG A 216 -1.35 23.79 11.08
N GLN A 217 -0.27 23.42 11.73
CA GLN A 217 -0.20 23.41 13.18
C GLN A 217 -0.38 24.86 13.67
N THR A 218 -1.62 25.32 13.74
CA THR A 218 -1.97 26.43 14.58
C THR A 218 -2.14 25.85 15.98
N ASP A 219 -1.41 26.42 16.93
CA ASP A 219 -1.37 26.20 18.37
C ASP A 219 -2.30 25.19 19.04
N PRO A 220 -1.91 24.58 20.18
CA PRO A 220 -2.61 23.43 20.75
C PRO A 220 -4.08 23.75 21.01
N PRO A 221 -5.02 22.90 20.58
CA PRO A 221 -6.43 23.17 20.70
C PRO A 221 -6.84 23.18 22.17
N SER A 222 -7.31 24.35 22.65
CA SER A 222 -8.19 24.40 23.79
C SER A 222 -9.38 23.47 23.53
N LYS A 223 -9.60 22.54 24.45
CA LYS A 223 -10.67 21.54 24.47
C LYS A 223 -11.99 22.04 23.91
N ILE A 224 -12.40 21.53 22.75
CA ILE A 224 -13.82 21.43 22.39
C ILE A 224 -14.04 20.05 21.77
N ILE A 225 -14.75 19.22 22.55
CA ILE A 225 -15.29 17.93 22.12
C ILE A 225 -16.41 18.22 21.11
N ALA A 226 -16.17 17.99 19.83
CA ALA A 226 -17.23 17.91 18.84
C ALA A 226 -17.16 16.58 18.12
N GLN A 227 -18.17 15.74 18.34
CA GLN A 227 -18.35 14.47 17.63
C GLN A 227 -18.58 14.75 16.13
N PRO A 228 -17.94 13.99 15.21
CA PRO A 228 -18.29 14.10 13.81
C PRO A 228 -19.64 13.43 13.55
N LYS A 229 -20.64 14.23 13.20
CA LYS A 229 -21.89 13.73 12.57
C LYS A 229 -21.55 13.23 11.17
N TYR A 230 -21.44 11.91 11.03
CA TYR A 230 -21.47 11.24 9.72
C TYR A 230 -22.86 11.42 9.12
N ILE A 231 -23.01 12.34 8.18
CA ILE A 231 -24.21 12.42 7.33
C ILE A 231 -23.99 11.46 6.16
N MET A 232 -24.49 10.24 6.31
CA MET A 232 -24.60 9.28 5.21
C MET A 232 -25.66 9.79 4.23
N ARG A 233 -25.26 10.48 3.17
CA ARG A 233 -26.13 10.79 2.04
C ARG A 233 -26.27 9.55 1.17
N TYR A 234 -27.23 8.69 1.50
CA TYR A 234 -27.70 7.68 0.56
C TYR A 234 -28.46 8.37 -0.58
N SER A 235 -27.92 8.25 -1.79
CA SER A 235 -28.61 8.69 -2.99
C SER A 235 -29.74 7.70 -3.31
N PHE A 236 -30.97 8.07 -2.98
CA PHE A 236 -32.21 7.28 -3.19
C PHE A 236 -32.62 7.11 -4.68
N LYS A 237 -31.69 7.22 -5.63
CA LYS A 237 -32.02 7.14 -7.07
C LYS A 237 -31.98 5.72 -7.68
N ILE A 238 -31.50 4.71 -6.95
CA ILE A 238 -31.35 3.35 -7.48
C ILE A 238 -32.54 2.44 -7.10
N ILE A 239 -33.26 2.73 -6.01
CA ILE A 239 -34.36 1.91 -5.51
C ILE A 239 -35.54 1.79 -6.48
N PRO A 240 -35.98 2.84 -7.22
CA PRO A 240 -37.11 2.70 -8.14
C PRO A 240 -36.82 1.83 -9.37
N ILE A 241 -35.54 1.76 -9.82
CA ILE A 241 -35.18 0.98 -11.01
C ILE A 241 -35.22 -0.52 -10.72
N VAL A 242 -34.78 -0.96 -9.56
CA VAL A 242 -34.81 -2.38 -9.17
C VAL A 242 -36.25 -2.88 -8.96
N LEU A 243 -37.13 -2.04 -8.39
CA LEU A 243 -38.53 -2.37 -8.22
C LEU A 243 -39.30 -2.48 -9.56
N VAL A 244 -39.00 -1.59 -10.51
CA VAL A 244 -39.63 -1.64 -11.85
C VAL A 244 -39.19 -2.87 -12.64
N LEU A 245 -37.89 -3.22 -12.60
CA LEU A 245 -37.36 -4.42 -13.25
C LEU A 245 -37.86 -5.71 -12.59
N GLY A 246 -37.96 -5.75 -11.27
CA GLY A 246 -38.53 -6.89 -10.53
C GLY A 246 -40.00 -7.13 -10.85
N LEU A 247 -40.82 -6.08 -10.91
CA LEU A 247 -42.24 -6.16 -11.26
C LEU A 247 -42.45 -6.59 -12.72
N SER A 248 -41.65 -6.11 -13.66
CA SER A 248 -41.74 -6.49 -15.07
C SER A 248 -41.40 -7.97 -15.29
N LEU A 249 -40.38 -8.49 -14.62
CA LEU A 249 -40.05 -9.92 -14.68
C LEU A 249 -41.12 -10.80 -14.04
N PHE A 250 -41.71 -10.35 -12.93
CA PHE A 250 -42.80 -11.08 -12.27
C PHE A 250 -44.07 -11.15 -13.13
N LEU A 251 -44.44 -10.07 -13.81
CA LEU A 251 -45.58 -10.02 -14.72
C LEU A 251 -45.36 -10.86 -15.98
N CYS A 252 -44.15 -10.84 -16.57
CA CYS A 252 -43.79 -11.71 -17.69
C CYS A 252 -43.83 -13.20 -17.33
N HIS A 253 -43.40 -13.56 -16.11
CA HIS A 253 -43.44 -14.94 -15.63
C HIS A 253 -44.90 -15.43 -15.42
N ARG A 254 -45.78 -14.60 -14.88
CA ARG A 254 -47.19 -14.94 -14.73
C ARG A 254 -47.90 -15.08 -16.06
N TRP A 255 -47.55 -14.28 -17.07
CA TRP A 255 -48.16 -14.37 -18.41
C TRP A 255 -47.78 -15.66 -19.15
N LYS A 256 -46.59 -16.22 -18.84
CA LYS A 256 -46.13 -17.48 -19.43
C LYS A 256 -46.76 -18.74 -18.82
N ILE A 257 -47.33 -18.64 -17.61
CA ILE A 257 -48.03 -19.76 -16.93
C ILE A 257 -49.51 -19.81 -17.24
N SER A 258 -50.09 -18.76 -17.87
CA SER A 258 -51.50 -18.63 -18.18
C SER A 258 -51.86 -18.88 -19.67
N ARG A 259 -50.96 -19.53 -20.44
CA ARG A 259 -51.22 -20.04 -21.79
C ARG A 259 -51.06 -21.53 -21.88
#